data_bffcabae2c09c6440cd70d7f73e14a16
#
_entry.id   bffcabae2c09c6440cd70d7f73e14a16
#
_cell.length_a   1.000
_cell.length_b   1.000
_cell.length_c   1.000
_cell.angle_alpha   90.00
_cell.angle_beta   90.00
_cell.angle_gamma   90.00
#
_symmetry.space_group_name_H-M   'P 1'
#
loop_
_entity.id
_entity.type
_entity.pdbx_description
1 polymer ?
#
loop_
_entity_poly.entity_id
_entity_poly.type
_entity_poly.pdbx_seq_one_letter_code
_entity_poly.pdbx_strand_id
1 'polypeptide(L)'
;GAVAHPWGLVELALDEDLASAAQVGVKRLVAVLPDGEVVAVPGSLPPPPPFDVDDQVRGEIVYLTLPVRQDGAVLYTRPSSTDANVTRYLIGEREAVDQTDPDRNSETIEVAVPNLHFGIDEADLAGRTRIGIARIRERVGRKIVWDENYIPPVLDIRASPTLAGFLVDILGRLEQRQDELSMRAVEGADGGSETFAAYLLLQLLNRWQPELKHLQRLERVHPERLFTCFVAFAGELATFTRADRRPGDFPTYDHEDLEACFKPVVDALRAGLSTEFSRSAVQLELKLIQPGAYVSTITDRGLYDQGRFYLAVSTRRPAEDVRRALPSVTKIGAVTKMQQLVQAALPGVPLSAVAAPPPQIRAMAGYVYFELDRSHPDWKDFATAPALGLYIAGEWPDLAMELWCVRRTSR
;
A
#
# COMPACT_ATOMS: atom_id res chain seq x y z
N GLY A 1 -18.09 4.63 21.66
CA GLY A 1 -16.96 5.11 22.44
C GLY A 1 -16.67 6.57 22.09
N ALA A 2 -16.12 7.33 23.00
CA ALA A 2 -15.71 8.71 22.72
C ALA A 2 -14.58 8.68 21.66
N VAL A 3 -14.68 9.55 20.67
CA VAL A 3 -13.61 9.78 19.70
C VAL A 3 -12.58 10.69 20.37
N ALA A 4 -11.28 10.39 20.26
CA ALA A 4 -10.22 11.16 20.91
C ALA A 4 -10.14 12.59 20.36
N HIS A 5 -10.46 12.78 19.08
CA HIS A 5 -10.43 14.06 18.38
C HIS A 5 -11.82 14.38 17.79
N PRO A 6 -12.75 14.97 18.59
CA PRO A 6 -14.13 15.24 18.16
C PRO A 6 -14.25 16.53 17.35
N TRP A 7 -13.22 16.97 16.68
CA TRP A 7 -13.13 18.20 15.87
C TRP A 7 -12.48 17.91 14.52
N GLY A 8 -12.71 18.74 13.53
CA GLY A 8 -12.20 18.55 12.18
C GLY A 8 -13.21 18.99 11.12
N LEU A 9 -12.79 18.90 9.86
CA LEU A 9 -13.64 19.16 8.72
C LEU A 9 -14.59 17.99 8.45
N VAL A 10 -15.83 18.28 8.13
CA VAL A 10 -16.84 17.32 7.63
C VAL A 10 -17.03 17.51 6.13
N GLU A 11 -16.96 18.75 5.67
CA GLU A 11 -17.06 19.13 4.26
C GLU A 11 -16.18 20.35 3.99
N LEU A 12 -15.48 20.34 2.85
CA LEU A 12 -14.69 21.48 2.39
C LEU A 12 -14.78 21.59 0.86
N ALA A 13 -15.13 22.76 0.37
CA ALA A 13 -14.97 23.15 -1.03
C ALA A 13 -14.37 24.55 -1.07
N LEU A 14 -13.12 24.65 -1.52
CA LEU A 14 -12.44 25.94 -1.74
C LEU A 14 -13.09 26.67 -2.90
N ASP A 15 -12.97 28.00 -2.89
CA ASP A 15 -13.45 28.85 -3.98
C ASP A 15 -12.34 29.05 -5.02
N GLU A 16 -12.41 28.29 -6.12
CA GLU A 16 -11.42 28.35 -7.21
C GLU A 16 -11.44 29.68 -7.98
N ASP A 17 -12.57 30.40 -7.96
CA ASP A 17 -12.67 31.70 -8.61
C ASP A 17 -11.86 32.74 -7.81
N LEU A 18 -11.99 32.72 -6.49
CA LEU A 18 -11.16 33.52 -5.59
C LEU A 18 -9.69 33.09 -5.64
N ALA A 19 -9.41 31.81 -5.67
CA ALA A 19 -8.04 31.27 -5.82
C ALA A 19 -7.36 31.76 -7.10
N SER A 20 -8.11 31.92 -8.19
CA SER A 20 -7.64 32.50 -9.45
C SER A 20 -7.39 34.02 -9.37
N ALA A 21 -7.89 34.70 -8.34
CA ALA A 21 -7.67 36.09 -8.03
C ALA A 21 -6.63 36.32 -6.92
N ALA A 22 -5.89 35.30 -6.51
CA ALA A 22 -4.95 35.29 -5.39
C ALA A 22 -5.61 35.50 -4.02
N GLN A 23 -6.84 35.04 -3.87
CA GLN A 23 -7.59 35.12 -2.62
C GLN A 23 -8.01 33.75 -2.14
N VAL A 24 -7.97 33.51 -0.84
CA VAL A 24 -8.55 32.34 -0.20
C VAL A 24 -10.01 32.61 0.12
N GLY A 25 -10.84 31.64 -0.22
CA GLY A 25 -12.25 31.59 0.16
C GLY A 25 -12.81 30.19 0.09
N VAL A 26 -14.01 30.01 0.62
CA VAL A 26 -14.70 28.73 0.63
C VAL A 26 -16.10 28.87 0.04
N LYS A 27 -16.49 27.93 -0.83
CA LYS A 27 -17.86 27.77 -1.33
C LYS A 27 -18.72 26.98 -0.34
N ARG A 28 -18.12 25.96 0.28
CA ARG A 28 -18.76 25.13 1.33
C ARG A 28 -17.73 24.78 2.39
N LEU A 29 -18.14 24.83 3.64
CA LEU A 29 -17.33 24.40 4.76
C LEU A 29 -18.24 23.98 5.91
N VAL A 30 -18.11 22.74 6.33
CA VAL A 30 -18.73 22.21 7.55
C VAL A 30 -17.63 21.67 8.44
N ALA A 31 -17.51 22.20 9.65
CA ALA A 31 -16.46 21.85 10.59
C ALA A 31 -16.92 21.92 12.03
N VAL A 32 -16.21 21.22 12.89
CA VAL A 32 -16.18 21.43 14.33
C VAL A 32 -14.79 21.92 14.67
N LEU A 33 -14.65 23.12 15.22
CA LEU A 33 -13.36 23.67 15.63
C LEU A 33 -12.83 22.96 16.89
N PRO A 34 -11.53 23.06 17.22
CA PRO A 34 -10.95 22.39 18.38
C PRO A 34 -11.60 22.76 19.73
N ASP A 35 -12.21 23.93 19.84
CA ASP A 35 -12.94 24.38 21.03
C ASP A 35 -14.43 23.98 21.03
N GLY A 36 -14.88 23.22 20.04
CA GLY A 36 -16.24 22.69 19.91
C GLY A 36 -17.21 23.60 19.16
N GLU A 37 -16.80 24.75 18.63
CA GLU A 37 -17.66 25.60 17.80
C GLU A 37 -18.02 24.90 16.50
N VAL A 38 -19.30 24.87 16.16
CA VAL A 38 -19.80 24.25 14.91
C VAL A 38 -19.94 25.34 13.84
N VAL A 39 -19.31 25.10 12.72
CA VAL A 39 -19.31 26.01 11.57
C VAL A 39 -20.00 25.35 10.37
N ALA A 40 -20.94 26.02 9.74
CA ALA A 40 -21.59 25.55 8.50
C ALA A 40 -21.80 26.73 7.53
N VAL A 41 -21.06 26.71 6.43
CA VAL A 41 -21.04 27.73 5.37
C VAL A 41 -21.27 27.06 4.01
N PRO A 42 -22.13 27.59 3.15
CA PRO A 42 -23.29 28.44 3.45
C PRO A 42 -24.35 27.63 4.20
N GLY A 43 -25.10 28.30 5.02
CA GLY A 43 -26.18 27.65 5.78
C GLY A 43 -26.57 28.54 6.95
N SER A 44 -26.10 28.20 8.14
CA SER A 44 -26.31 29.02 9.33
C SER A 44 -25.41 30.26 9.37
N LEU A 45 -24.29 30.27 8.62
CA LEU A 45 -23.28 31.34 8.64
C LEU A 45 -22.98 31.86 7.24
N PRO A 46 -22.65 33.14 7.10
CA PRO A 46 -22.09 33.70 5.88
C PRO A 46 -20.64 33.12 5.68
N PRO A 47 -20.14 33.14 4.44
CA PRO A 47 -18.74 32.79 4.20
C PRO A 47 -17.83 33.82 4.88
N PRO A 48 -16.67 33.39 5.43
CA PRO A 48 -15.64 34.27 5.95
C PRO A 48 -15.19 35.27 4.86
N PRO A 49 -14.73 36.48 5.22
CA PRO A 49 -14.16 37.42 4.26
C PRO A 49 -13.01 36.76 3.47
N PRO A 50 -12.91 37.03 2.14
CA PRO A 50 -11.77 36.58 1.36
C PRO A 50 -10.44 37.07 1.94
N PHE A 51 -9.41 36.23 1.91
CA PHE A 51 -8.09 36.55 2.42
C PHE A 51 -7.08 36.65 1.26
N ASP A 52 -6.42 37.78 1.15
CA ASP A 52 -5.41 38.03 0.11
C ASP A 52 -4.12 37.28 0.41
N VAL A 53 -3.60 36.57 -0.57
CA VAL A 53 -2.35 35.81 -0.45
C VAL A 53 -1.22 36.59 -1.08
N ASP A 54 -0.15 36.85 -0.31
CA ASP A 54 1.06 37.52 -0.80
C ASP A 54 1.79 36.63 -1.82
N ASP A 55 2.55 37.26 -2.75
CA ASP A 55 3.29 36.55 -3.80
C ASP A 55 4.50 35.76 -3.28
N GLN A 56 4.94 36.00 -2.05
CA GLN A 56 6.04 35.29 -1.39
C GLN A 56 5.57 34.03 -0.65
N VAL A 57 4.28 33.82 -0.46
CA VAL A 57 3.73 32.68 0.29
C VAL A 57 4.01 31.37 -0.44
N ARG A 58 4.70 30.44 0.23
CA ARG A 58 5.02 29.10 -0.27
C ARG A 58 5.04 28.08 0.85
N GLY A 59 4.37 26.95 0.65
CA GLY A 59 4.37 25.83 1.60
C GLY A 59 3.55 26.09 2.87
N GLU A 60 2.87 27.23 2.97
CA GLU A 60 2.14 27.66 4.18
C GLU A 60 0.74 27.05 4.23
N ILE A 61 0.31 26.71 5.45
CA ILE A 61 -1.04 26.22 5.72
C ILE A 61 -1.97 27.40 5.93
N VAL A 62 -3.08 27.39 5.23
CA VAL A 62 -4.19 28.32 5.47
C VAL A 62 -5.08 27.75 6.57
N TYR A 63 -5.32 28.55 7.58
CA TYR A 63 -6.18 28.20 8.70
C TYR A 63 -7.49 28.98 8.64
N LEU A 64 -8.60 28.30 8.93
CA LEU A 64 -9.82 28.93 9.39
C LEU A 64 -9.67 29.22 10.88
N THR A 65 -9.93 30.45 11.30
CA THR A 65 -9.67 30.88 12.66
C THR A 65 -10.91 31.58 13.27
N LEU A 66 -11.01 31.48 14.61
CA LEU A 66 -12.04 32.14 15.40
C LEU A 66 -11.41 32.61 16.70
N PRO A 67 -11.61 33.88 17.17
CA PRO A 67 -11.08 34.32 18.45
C PRO A 67 -11.46 33.41 19.60
N VAL A 68 -10.50 33.05 20.47
CA VAL A 68 -10.77 32.21 21.63
C VAL A 68 -11.69 32.92 22.62
N ARG A 69 -12.51 32.15 23.33
CA ARG A 69 -13.30 32.68 24.43
C ARG A 69 -12.37 33.00 25.60
N GLN A 70 -12.42 34.23 26.08
CA GLN A 70 -11.64 34.67 27.24
C GLN A 70 -12.59 35.13 28.35
N ASP A 71 -12.30 34.69 29.58
CA ASP A 71 -13.10 35.06 30.73
C ASP A 71 -13.01 36.59 30.98
N GLY A 72 -14.15 37.22 31.13
CA GLY A 72 -14.25 38.67 31.33
C GLY A 72 -14.12 39.55 30.08
N ALA A 73 -13.84 38.94 28.91
CA ALA A 73 -13.82 39.67 27.65
C ALA A 73 -15.23 39.91 27.08
N VAL A 74 -15.37 40.94 26.27
CA VAL A 74 -16.60 41.20 25.51
C VAL A 74 -16.74 40.12 24.43
N LEU A 75 -17.81 39.30 24.49
CA LEU A 75 -18.04 38.21 23.56
C LEU A 75 -18.74 38.63 22.26
N TYR A 76 -19.49 39.69 22.31
CA TYR A 76 -20.34 40.15 21.20
C TYR A 76 -20.09 41.63 20.92
N THR A 77 -19.92 41.98 19.66
CA THR A 77 -19.79 43.38 19.25
C THR A 77 -20.46 43.61 17.87
N ARG A 78 -20.76 44.85 17.56
CA ARG A 78 -21.23 45.21 16.21
C ARG A 78 -20.05 45.20 15.22
N PRO A 79 -20.28 44.86 13.95
CA PRO A 79 -19.22 44.87 12.91
C PRO A 79 -18.52 46.23 12.77
N SER A 80 -19.20 47.34 13.13
CA SER A 80 -18.63 48.72 13.08
C SER A 80 -17.75 49.09 14.28
N SER A 81 -17.61 48.20 15.27
CA SER A 81 -16.77 48.43 16.46
C SER A 81 -15.28 48.33 16.14
N THR A 82 -14.44 49.10 16.84
CA THR A 82 -12.98 48.95 16.79
C THR A 82 -12.48 47.62 17.25
N ASP A 83 -13.26 46.94 18.10
CA ASP A 83 -12.92 45.62 18.68
C ASP A 83 -13.46 44.46 17.84
N ALA A 84 -14.06 44.75 16.68
CA ALA A 84 -14.67 43.71 15.81
C ALA A 84 -13.69 42.61 15.44
N ASN A 85 -12.41 42.88 15.22
CA ASN A 85 -11.40 41.92 14.81
C ASN A 85 -10.98 40.92 15.91
N VAL A 86 -11.17 41.30 17.18
CA VAL A 86 -10.75 40.46 18.33
C VAL A 86 -11.91 39.83 19.07
N THR A 87 -13.13 40.26 18.77
CA THR A 87 -14.35 39.74 19.42
C THR A 87 -14.80 38.43 18.76
N ARG A 88 -15.20 37.48 19.57
CA ARG A 88 -15.55 36.13 19.07
C ARG A 88 -16.80 36.09 18.22
N TYR A 89 -17.82 36.90 18.54
CA TYR A 89 -19.08 36.96 17.79
C TYR A 89 -19.38 38.36 17.34
N LEU A 90 -19.86 38.49 16.12
CA LEU A 90 -20.44 39.72 15.62
C LEU A 90 -21.95 39.67 15.74
N ILE A 91 -22.56 40.81 16.09
CA ILE A 91 -24.01 40.96 16.09
C ILE A 91 -24.47 41.09 14.64
N GLY A 92 -25.19 40.06 14.18
CA GLY A 92 -25.88 40.04 12.88
C GLY A 92 -27.39 40.14 13.05
N GLU A 93 -28.09 40.46 11.99
CA GLU A 93 -29.53 40.47 11.93
C GLU A 93 -30.05 39.28 11.11
N ARG A 94 -31.11 38.67 11.59
CA ARG A 94 -31.78 37.58 10.91
C ARG A 94 -33.29 37.72 10.98
N GLU A 95 -33.95 37.53 9.86
CA GLU A 95 -35.40 37.43 9.82
C GLU A 95 -35.85 36.08 10.38
N ALA A 96 -36.63 36.11 11.43
CA ALA A 96 -37.21 34.93 12.07
C ALA A 96 -38.73 34.94 11.85
N VAL A 97 -39.21 33.81 11.26
CA VAL A 97 -40.64 33.60 11.01
C VAL A 97 -41.22 32.88 12.22
N ASP A 98 -42.31 33.43 12.77
CA ASP A 98 -43.05 32.71 13.81
C ASP A 98 -43.75 31.49 13.20
N GLN A 99 -43.28 30.31 13.59
CA GLN A 99 -43.83 29.05 13.11
C GLN A 99 -45.17 28.68 13.78
N THR A 100 -45.54 29.37 14.85
CA THR A 100 -46.78 29.17 15.59
C THR A 100 -47.88 30.11 15.10
N ASP A 101 -47.54 31.16 14.35
CA ASP A 101 -48.47 32.12 13.78
C ASP A 101 -48.99 31.61 12.41
N PRO A 102 -50.35 31.42 12.22
CA PRO A 102 -50.91 31.06 10.94
C PRO A 102 -50.59 32.04 9.80
N ASP A 103 -50.40 33.33 10.13
CA ASP A 103 -50.11 34.40 9.18
C ASP A 103 -48.62 34.51 8.85
N ARG A 104 -47.77 33.67 9.49
CA ARG A 104 -46.32 33.62 9.30
C ARG A 104 -45.63 34.98 9.39
N ASN A 105 -46.05 35.76 10.41
CA ASN A 105 -45.38 37.03 10.66
C ASN A 105 -43.85 36.81 10.93
N SER A 106 -43.04 37.70 10.36
CA SER A 106 -41.59 37.66 10.58
C SER A 106 -41.14 38.88 11.34
N GLU A 107 -40.13 38.65 12.21
CA GLU A 107 -39.47 39.74 12.92
C GLU A 107 -37.95 39.64 12.73
N THR A 108 -37.29 40.80 12.68
CA THR A 108 -35.82 40.82 12.65
C THR A 108 -35.29 40.70 14.06
N ILE A 109 -34.48 39.66 14.29
CA ILE A 109 -33.81 39.39 15.56
C ILE A 109 -32.30 39.57 15.43
N GLU A 110 -31.66 40.07 16.49
CA GLU A 110 -30.20 40.08 16.57
C GLU A 110 -29.69 38.65 16.93
N VAL A 111 -28.69 38.21 16.19
CA VAL A 111 -28.06 36.88 16.40
C VAL A 111 -26.56 37.01 16.52
N ALA A 112 -25.95 36.10 17.28
CA ALA A 112 -24.50 35.98 17.38
C ALA A 112 -23.95 35.22 16.18
N VAL A 113 -23.10 35.83 15.37
CA VAL A 113 -22.43 35.24 14.22
C VAL A 113 -20.96 35.03 14.56
N PRO A 114 -20.41 33.78 14.52
CA PRO A 114 -18.99 33.54 14.73
C PRO A 114 -18.14 34.40 13.79
N ASN A 115 -17.14 35.06 14.36
CA ASN A 115 -16.26 35.99 13.64
C ASN A 115 -15.09 35.23 12.99
N LEU A 116 -15.42 34.48 11.95
CA LEU A 116 -14.49 33.62 11.21
C LEU A 116 -13.57 34.42 10.29
N HIS A 117 -12.29 34.10 10.31
CA HIS A 117 -11.30 34.67 9.40
C HIS A 117 -10.37 33.56 8.85
N PHE A 118 -9.69 33.86 7.76
CA PHE A 118 -8.55 33.06 7.33
C PHE A 118 -7.25 33.70 7.85
N GLY A 119 -6.21 32.87 8.04
CA GLY A 119 -4.90 33.36 8.44
C GLY A 119 -3.82 32.34 8.06
N ILE A 120 -2.59 32.82 7.92
CA ILE A 120 -1.43 32.00 7.52
C ILE A 120 -0.32 32.12 8.57
N ASP A 121 -0.01 33.34 9.02
CA ASP A 121 1.13 33.58 9.90
C ASP A 121 0.74 33.64 11.39
N GLU A 122 1.77 33.65 12.27
CA GLU A 122 1.56 33.68 13.71
C GLU A 122 0.77 34.90 14.19
N ALA A 123 0.85 36.03 13.51
CA ALA A 123 0.10 37.26 13.87
C ALA A 123 -1.40 37.04 13.63
N ASP A 124 -1.76 36.41 12.54
CA ASP A 124 -3.15 36.04 12.21
C ASP A 124 -3.72 35.00 13.17
N LEU A 125 -2.86 34.12 13.69
CA LEU A 125 -3.26 32.97 14.50
C LEU A 125 -3.26 33.22 16.00
N ALA A 126 -2.61 34.29 16.47
CA ALA A 126 -2.50 34.62 17.88
C ALA A 126 -3.86 34.85 18.55
N GLY A 127 -4.12 34.17 19.67
CA GLY A 127 -5.37 34.29 20.43
C GLY A 127 -6.61 33.75 19.70
N ARG A 128 -6.42 32.85 18.74
CA ARG A 128 -7.49 32.21 17.98
C ARG A 128 -7.45 30.70 18.06
N THR A 129 -8.61 30.06 18.15
CA THR A 129 -8.75 28.64 17.78
C THR A 129 -8.66 28.51 16.28
N ARG A 130 -8.07 27.44 15.78
CA ARG A 130 -7.77 27.32 14.36
C ARG A 130 -7.90 25.88 13.86
N ILE A 131 -8.21 25.74 12.58
CA ILE A 131 -8.19 24.47 11.87
C ILE A 131 -7.54 24.70 10.49
N GLY A 132 -6.52 23.91 10.13
CA GLY A 132 -5.93 23.94 8.80
C GLY A 132 -6.93 23.46 7.76
N ILE A 133 -7.11 24.22 6.66
CA ILE A 133 -8.06 23.87 5.61
C ILE A 133 -7.38 23.49 4.29
N ALA A 134 -6.25 24.12 3.97
CA ALA A 134 -5.48 23.85 2.75
C ALA A 134 -4.02 24.26 2.94
N ARG A 135 -3.11 23.75 2.13
CA ARG A 135 -1.72 24.21 2.06
C ARG A 135 -1.47 24.84 0.69
N ILE A 136 -0.93 26.07 0.70
CA ILE A 136 -0.52 26.76 -0.52
C ILE A 136 0.85 26.22 -0.93
N ARG A 137 0.93 25.53 -2.07
CA ARG A 137 2.21 25.13 -2.64
C ARG A 137 3.01 26.36 -3.10
N GLU A 138 2.36 27.21 -3.89
CA GLU A 138 2.90 28.48 -4.39
C GLU A 138 1.81 29.33 -5.01
N ARG A 139 2.12 30.60 -5.23
CA ARG A 139 1.32 31.50 -6.05
C ARG A 139 2.01 31.75 -7.40
N VAL A 140 1.30 31.53 -8.49
CA VAL A 140 1.79 31.77 -9.85
C VAL A 140 0.98 32.93 -10.45
N GLY A 141 1.59 34.11 -10.50
CA GLY A 141 0.90 35.33 -10.89
C GLY A 141 -0.25 35.66 -9.93
N ARG A 142 -1.49 35.57 -10.40
CA ARG A 142 -2.70 35.76 -9.57
C ARG A 142 -3.39 34.47 -9.16
N LYS A 143 -2.83 33.31 -9.50
CA LYS A 143 -3.43 32.04 -9.18
C LYS A 143 -2.73 31.37 -8.00
N ILE A 144 -3.49 30.94 -6.99
CA ILE A 144 -3.03 30.08 -5.91
C ILE A 144 -2.97 28.64 -6.46
N VAL A 145 -1.86 27.97 -6.22
CA VAL A 145 -1.67 26.53 -6.50
C VAL A 145 -1.68 25.79 -5.17
N TRP A 146 -2.69 24.96 -4.98
CA TRP A 146 -2.84 24.17 -3.78
C TRP A 146 -1.90 22.97 -3.77
N ASP A 147 -1.46 22.56 -2.59
CA ASP A 147 -0.75 21.29 -2.39
C ASP A 147 -1.76 20.16 -2.23
N GLU A 148 -1.84 19.30 -3.25
CA GLU A 148 -2.76 18.16 -3.29
C GLU A 148 -2.42 17.04 -2.28
N ASN A 149 -1.19 17.06 -1.71
CA ASN A 149 -0.79 16.09 -0.70
C ASN A 149 -1.22 16.48 0.71
N TYR A 150 -1.55 17.75 0.93
CA TYR A 150 -1.98 18.19 2.24
C TYR A 150 -3.28 17.53 2.66
N ILE A 151 -3.29 17.01 3.87
CA ILE A 151 -4.47 16.36 4.47
C ILE A 151 -4.88 17.19 5.68
N PRO A 152 -5.96 17.97 5.61
CA PRO A 152 -6.45 18.75 6.74
C PRO A 152 -6.99 17.83 7.85
N PRO A 153 -7.07 18.30 9.11
CA PRO A 153 -7.80 17.61 10.17
C PRO A 153 -9.27 17.42 9.76
N VAL A 154 -9.74 16.18 9.74
CA VAL A 154 -11.11 15.86 9.30
C VAL A 154 -11.82 14.97 10.30
N LEU A 155 -13.14 15.11 10.42
CA LEU A 155 -14.02 14.17 11.16
C LEU A 155 -14.49 13.00 10.29
N ASP A 156 -14.43 13.18 8.97
CA ASP A 156 -14.76 12.17 7.98
C ASP A 156 -13.69 12.13 6.89
N ILE A 157 -13.16 10.93 6.60
CA ILE A 157 -12.16 10.76 5.54
C ILE A 157 -12.62 11.27 4.18
N ARG A 158 -13.94 11.36 3.93
CA ARG A 158 -14.51 11.89 2.69
C ARG A 158 -14.33 13.40 2.51
N ALA A 159 -14.09 14.12 3.60
CA ALA A 159 -13.76 15.54 3.54
C ALA A 159 -12.36 15.77 2.94
N SER A 160 -11.53 14.73 2.84
CA SER A 160 -10.23 14.74 2.18
C SER A 160 -10.20 13.75 1.01
N PRO A 161 -10.15 14.22 -0.25
CA PRO A 161 -10.01 13.34 -1.42
C PRO A 161 -8.79 12.41 -1.32
N THR A 162 -7.70 12.88 -0.72
CA THR A 162 -6.46 12.11 -0.52
C THR A 162 -6.69 10.91 0.41
N LEU A 163 -7.34 11.12 1.58
CA LEU A 163 -7.66 10.02 2.51
C LEU A 163 -8.64 9.01 1.92
N ALA A 164 -9.71 9.51 1.28
CA ALA A 164 -10.66 8.64 0.59
C ALA A 164 -9.97 7.84 -0.52
N GLY A 165 -9.04 8.49 -1.26
CA GLY A 165 -8.22 7.87 -2.29
C GLY A 165 -7.31 6.76 -1.75
N PHE A 166 -6.74 6.92 -0.57
CA PHE A 166 -5.91 5.87 0.06
C PHE A 166 -6.73 4.59 0.32
N LEU A 167 -7.94 4.71 0.84
CA LEU A 167 -8.80 3.55 1.09
C LEU A 167 -9.15 2.82 -0.21
N VAL A 168 -9.48 3.57 -1.27
CA VAL A 168 -9.81 3.00 -2.59
C VAL A 168 -8.60 2.32 -3.21
N ASP A 169 -7.42 2.95 -3.18
CA ASP A 169 -6.17 2.41 -3.73
C ASP A 169 -5.75 1.12 -3.02
N ILE A 170 -5.71 1.14 -1.69
CA ILE A 170 -5.30 -0.04 -0.90
C ILE A 170 -6.28 -1.20 -1.08
N LEU A 171 -7.58 -0.92 -1.10
CA LEU A 171 -8.60 -1.96 -1.34
C LEU A 171 -8.47 -2.56 -2.75
N GLY A 172 -8.28 -1.73 -3.79
CA GLY A 172 -8.09 -2.21 -5.15
C GLY A 172 -6.85 -3.10 -5.32
N ARG A 173 -5.72 -2.72 -4.72
CA ARG A 173 -4.49 -3.53 -4.71
C ARG A 173 -4.66 -4.84 -3.94
N LEU A 174 -5.38 -4.80 -2.82
CA LEU A 174 -5.70 -5.98 -2.03
C LEU A 174 -6.53 -6.96 -2.87
N GLU A 175 -7.57 -6.51 -3.54
CA GLU A 175 -8.45 -7.33 -4.39
C GLU A 175 -7.66 -7.95 -5.56
N GLN A 176 -6.87 -7.16 -6.25
CA GLN A 176 -5.98 -7.67 -7.30
C GLN A 176 -5.06 -8.77 -6.78
N ARG A 177 -4.44 -8.55 -5.63
CA ARG A 177 -3.53 -9.53 -5.02
C ARG A 177 -4.24 -10.81 -4.59
N GLN A 178 -5.46 -10.67 -4.09
CA GLN A 178 -6.33 -11.78 -3.70
C GLN A 178 -6.69 -12.67 -4.89
N ASP A 179 -7.05 -12.06 -6.03
CA ASP A 179 -7.36 -12.79 -7.26
C ASP A 179 -6.15 -13.57 -7.78
N GLU A 180 -4.95 -12.96 -7.80
CA GLU A 180 -3.70 -13.62 -8.18
C GLU A 180 -3.38 -14.83 -7.31
N LEU A 181 -3.53 -14.71 -5.99
CA LEU A 181 -3.25 -15.79 -5.04
C LEU A 181 -4.31 -16.89 -5.09
N SER A 182 -5.58 -16.54 -5.30
CA SER A 182 -6.67 -17.50 -5.43
C SER A 182 -6.48 -18.42 -6.63
N MET A 183 -6.11 -17.87 -7.79
CA MET A 183 -5.80 -18.66 -8.99
C MET A 183 -4.63 -19.62 -8.74
N ARG A 184 -3.56 -19.15 -8.10
CA ARG A 184 -2.39 -19.98 -7.76
C ARG A 184 -2.71 -21.08 -6.74
N ALA A 185 -3.60 -20.82 -5.78
CA ALA A 185 -4.02 -21.79 -4.79
C ALA A 185 -4.78 -22.97 -5.41
N VAL A 186 -5.56 -22.71 -6.48
CA VAL A 186 -6.27 -23.75 -7.24
C VAL A 186 -5.31 -24.59 -8.09
N GLU A 187 -4.31 -23.97 -8.72
CA GLU A 187 -3.32 -24.64 -9.57
C GLU A 187 -2.29 -25.46 -8.75
N GLY A 188 -2.03 -25.07 -7.50
CA GLY A 188 -0.98 -25.62 -6.65
C GLY A 188 -1.43 -26.68 -5.63
N ALA A 189 -2.40 -27.55 -5.96
CA ALA A 189 -2.91 -28.60 -5.05
C ALA A 189 -1.83 -29.59 -4.51
N ASP A 190 -0.60 -29.50 -4.96
CA ASP A 190 0.51 -30.43 -4.66
C ASP A 190 1.39 -30.06 -3.44
N GLY A 191 0.91 -29.19 -2.55
CA GLY A 191 1.34 -29.10 -1.15
C GLY A 191 2.85 -28.95 -0.85
N GLY A 192 3.48 -27.82 -1.21
CA GLY A 192 4.80 -27.40 -0.71
C GLY A 192 4.68 -26.29 0.34
N SER A 193 5.79 -25.93 1.00
CA SER A 193 5.83 -24.82 1.99
C SER A 193 5.40 -23.48 1.40
N GLU A 194 5.58 -23.28 0.11
CA GLU A 194 5.14 -22.07 -0.61
C GLU A 194 3.64 -21.98 -0.76
N THR A 195 2.98 -23.12 -1.04
CA THR A 195 1.53 -23.21 -1.09
C THR A 195 0.94 -22.84 0.27
N PHE A 196 1.53 -23.31 1.37
CA PHE A 196 1.10 -22.95 2.72
C PHE A 196 1.25 -21.46 3.01
N ALA A 197 2.38 -20.86 2.64
CA ALA A 197 2.60 -19.40 2.80
C ALA A 197 1.62 -18.58 1.95
N ALA A 198 1.31 -19.03 0.74
CA ALA A 198 0.32 -18.39 -0.12
C ALA A 198 -1.10 -18.45 0.48
N TYR A 199 -1.48 -19.61 1.08
CA TYR A 199 -2.76 -19.73 1.79
C TYR A 199 -2.85 -18.82 3.02
N LEU A 200 -1.78 -18.71 3.81
CA LEU A 200 -1.76 -17.79 4.97
C LEU A 200 -1.86 -16.33 4.53
N LEU A 201 -1.17 -15.95 3.45
CA LEU A 201 -1.30 -14.60 2.90
C LEU A 201 -2.72 -14.37 2.35
N LEU A 202 -3.30 -15.32 1.63
CA LEU A 202 -4.67 -15.24 1.16
C LEU A 202 -5.67 -15.13 2.32
N GLN A 203 -5.47 -15.89 3.41
CA GLN A 203 -6.28 -15.77 4.63
C GLN A 203 -6.21 -14.36 5.23
N LEU A 204 -5.01 -13.77 5.29
CA LEU A 204 -4.82 -12.40 5.75
C LEU A 204 -5.58 -11.40 4.86
N LEU A 205 -5.46 -11.52 3.54
CA LEU A 205 -6.18 -10.63 2.61
C LEU A 205 -7.70 -10.80 2.73
N ASN A 206 -8.17 -12.05 2.85
CA ASN A 206 -9.60 -12.37 3.05
C ASN A 206 -10.17 -11.81 4.36
N ARG A 207 -9.35 -11.63 5.38
CA ARG A 207 -9.73 -10.95 6.63
C ARG A 207 -9.89 -9.44 6.42
N TRP A 208 -8.93 -8.80 5.75
CA TRP A 208 -8.92 -7.35 5.62
C TRP A 208 -9.87 -6.79 4.57
N GLN A 209 -10.14 -7.55 3.50
CA GLN A 209 -11.05 -7.10 2.44
C GLN A 209 -12.44 -6.69 2.95
N PRO A 210 -13.18 -7.52 3.71
CA PRO A 210 -14.52 -7.16 4.17
C PRO A 210 -14.49 -6.00 5.16
N GLU A 211 -13.44 -5.85 5.97
CA GLU A 211 -13.29 -4.72 6.88
C GLU A 211 -13.10 -3.41 6.13
N LEU A 212 -12.18 -3.35 5.17
CA LEU A 212 -11.95 -2.15 4.35
C LEU A 212 -13.16 -1.83 3.47
N LYS A 213 -13.84 -2.83 2.90
CA LYS A 213 -15.11 -2.64 2.19
C LYS A 213 -16.22 -2.10 3.08
N HIS A 214 -16.26 -2.54 4.34
CA HIS A 214 -17.20 -1.99 5.30
C HIS A 214 -16.91 -0.52 5.57
N LEU A 215 -15.65 -0.14 5.83
CA LEU A 215 -15.25 1.26 6.01
C LEU A 215 -15.62 2.11 4.79
N GLN A 216 -15.39 1.61 3.58
CA GLN A 216 -15.75 2.31 2.35
C GLN A 216 -17.25 2.60 2.22
N ARG A 217 -18.10 1.71 2.76
CA ARG A 217 -19.56 1.81 2.68
C ARG A 217 -20.19 2.59 3.83
N LEU A 218 -19.46 2.79 4.92
CA LEU A 218 -19.96 3.59 6.04
C LEU A 218 -20.23 5.02 5.58
N GLU A 219 -21.28 5.61 6.14
CA GLU A 219 -21.64 6.99 5.87
C GLU A 219 -20.55 7.97 6.32
N ARG A 220 -19.91 7.68 7.46
CA ARG A 220 -18.81 8.49 8.02
C ARG A 220 -17.74 7.59 8.63
N VAL A 221 -16.49 7.93 8.39
CA VAL A 221 -15.33 7.24 8.95
C VAL A 221 -14.34 8.27 9.49
N HIS A 222 -14.10 8.24 10.80
CA HIS A 222 -13.05 9.04 11.41
C HIS A 222 -11.65 8.59 10.94
N PRO A 223 -10.71 9.51 10.63
CA PRO A 223 -9.39 9.13 10.11
C PRO A 223 -8.59 8.23 11.06
N GLU A 224 -8.69 8.41 12.38
CA GLU A 224 -8.02 7.55 13.36
C GLU A 224 -8.42 6.07 13.20
N ARG A 225 -9.71 5.80 12.89
CA ARG A 225 -10.16 4.43 12.65
C ARG A 225 -9.51 3.83 11.40
N LEU A 226 -9.45 4.59 10.31
CA LEU A 226 -8.77 4.16 9.08
C LEU A 226 -7.28 3.94 9.33
N PHE A 227 -6.63 4.86 10.04
CA PHE A 227 -5.22 4.75 10.42
C PHE A 227 -4.94 3.48 11.21
N THR A 228 -5.72 3.19 12.24
CA THR A 228 -5.57 1.98 13.06
C THR A 228 -5.71 0.71 12.22
N CYS A 229 -6.68 0.66 11.30
CA CYS A 229 -6.85 -0.46 10.38
C CYS A 229 -5.63 -0.62 9.47
N PHE A 230 -5.11 0.48 8.92
CA PHE A 230 -3.97 0.45 8.01
C PHE A 230 -2.68 0.02 8.71
N VAL A 231 -2.40 0.52 9.92
CA VAL A 231 -1.24 0.11 10.73
C VAL A 231 -1.30 -1.38 11.07
N ALA A 232 -2.46 -1.88 11.50
CA ALA A 232 -2.64 -3.29 11.80
C ALA A 232 -2.45 -4.17 10.54
N PHE A 233 -3.04 -3.77 9.41
CA PHE A 233 -2.88 -4.47 8.14
C PHE A 233 -1.42 -4.48 7.67
N ALA A 234 -0.73 -3.33 7.71
CA ALA A 234 0.69 -3.24 7.35
C ALA A 234 1.58 -4.11 8.25
N GLY A 235 1.26 -4.17 9.54
CA GLY A 235 1.96 -5.02 10.51
C GLY A 235 1.82 -6.51 10.19
N GLU A 236 0.60 -6.99 9.90
CA GLU A 236 0.36 -8.38 9.51
C GLU A 236 1.03 -8.71 8.16
N LEU A 237 0.91 -7.81 7.18
CA LEU A 237 1.46 -7.97 5.83
C LEU A 237 3.00 -8.07 5.85
N ALA A 238 3.66 -7.36 6.76
CA ALA A 238 5.12 -7.36 6.93
C ALA A 238 5.70 -8.76 7.15
N THR A 239 4.95 -9.67 7.78
CA THR A 239 5.35 -11.07 7.98
C THR A 239 5.68 -11.78 6.66
N PHE A 240 5.01 -11.39 5.58
CA PHE A 240 5.15 -12.02 4.26
C PHE A 240 6.05 -11.24 3.30
N THR A 241 6.16 -9.93 3.48
CA THR A 241 6.73 -9.02 2.48
C THR A 241 8.07 -8.43 2.88
N ARG A 242 8.41 -8.41 4.17
CA ARG A 242 9.69 -7.89 4.66
C ARG A 242 10.69 -9.02 4.92
N ALA A 243 11.97 -8.74 4.68
CA ALA A 243 13.05 -9.69 4.91
C ALA A 243 13.19 -10.06 6.41
N ASP A 244 13.00 -9.08 7.31
CA ASP A 244 13.05 -9.25 8.76
C ASP A 244 11.73 -9.80 9.35
N ARG A 245 10.66 -9.89 8.54
CA ARG A 245 9.32 -10.36 8.91
C ARG A 245 8.71 -9.60 10.08
N ARG A 246 9.11 -8.36 10.31
CA ARG A 246 8.64 -7.50 11.38
C ARG A 246 7.95 -6.27 10.81
N PRO A 247 6.94 -5.71 11.50
CA PRO A 247 6.36 -4.44 11.09
C PRO A 247 7.42 -3.34 11.08
N GLY A 248 7.22 -2.33 10.24
CA GLY A 248 7.98 -1.09 10.29
C GLY A 248 7.63 -0.30 11.54
N ASP A 249 8.47 0.70 11.82
CA ASP A 249 8.18 1.67 12.85
C ASP A 249 7.25 2.73 12.24
N PHE A 250 5.96 2.70 12.65
CA PHE A 250 4.97 3.63 12.15
C PHE A 250 4.79 4.79 13.12
N PRO A 251 4.50 6.01 12.62
CA PRO A 251 4.27 7.17 13.48
C PRO A 251 3.03 6.96 14.37
N THR A 252 3.03 7.64 15.50
CA THR A 252 1.81 7.78 16.30
C THR A 252 0.80 8.64 15.55
N TYR A 253 -0.49 8.36 15.73
CA TYR A 253 -1.55 9.16 15.14
C TYR A 253 -1.49 10.60 15.69
N ASP A 254 -1.43 11.56 14.78
CA ASP A 254 -1.54 12.98 15.06
C ASP A 254 -2.66 13.55 14.19
N HIS A 255 -3.69 14.11 14.84
CA HIS A 255 -4.86 14.62 14.15
C HIS A 255 -4.58 15.94 13.40
N GLU A 256 -3.55 16.67 13.80
CA GLU A 256 -3.12 17.91 13.14
C GLU A 256 -2.18 17.68 11.97
N ASP A 257 -1.53 16.49 11.90
CA ASP A 257 -0.62 16.12 10.80
C ASP A 257 -0.95 14.73 10.23
N LEU A 258 -2.09 14.65 9.56
CA LEU A 258 -2.55 13.40 8.95
C LEU A 258 -1.67 12.95 7.78
N GLU A 259 -1.01 13.88 7.08
CA GLU A 259 -0.08 13.54 5.98
C GLU A 259 1.10 12.73 6.52
N ALA A 260 1.78 13.23 7.57
CA ALA A 260 2.91 12.54 8.19
C ALA A 260 2.50 11.19 8.80
N CYS A 261 1.27 11.06 9.30
CA CYS A 261 0.75 9.80 9.84
C CYS A 261 0.50 8.77 8.74
N PHE A 262 -0.27 9.12 7.71
CA PHE A 262 -0.78 8.16 6.74
C PHE A 262 0.25 7.75 5.69
N LYS A 263 1.08 8.67 5.21
CA LYS A 263 2.00 8.42 4.11
C LYS A 263 2.93 7.21 4.33
N PRO A 264 3.64 7.07 5.47
CA PRO A 264 4.52 5.92 5.69
C PRO A 264 3.76 4.58 5.72
N VAL A 265 2.56 4.57 6.28
CA VAL A 265 1.72 3.37 6.38
C VAL A 265 1.18 2.95 5.02
N VAL A 266 0.68 3.92 4.25
CA VAL A 266 0.16 3.70 2.89
C VAL A 266 1.27 3.22 1.95
N ASP A 267 2.47 3.81 2.04
CA ASP A 267 3.62 3.39 1.23
C ASP A 267 4.06 1.96 1.59
N ALA A 268 4.04 1.59 2.88
CA ALA A 268 4.31 0.22 3.32
C ALA A 268 3.27 -0.78 2.79
N LEU A 269 1.97 -0.43 2.83
CA LEU A 269 0.90 -1.25 2.28
C LEU A 269 1.02 -1.41 0.76
N ARG A 270 1.29 -0.32 0.03
CA ARG A 270 1.52 -0.34 -1.42
C ARG A 270 2.69 -1.25 -1.80
N ALA A 271 3.82 -1.09 -1.12
CA ALA A 271 5.00 -1.92 -1.34
C ALA A 271 4.71 -3.40 -1.03
N GLY A 272 4.07 -3.68 0.09
CA GLY A 272 3.73 -5.04 0.50
C GLY A 272 2.75 -5.74 -0.44
N LEU A 273 1.71 -5.04 -0.88
CA LEU A 273 0.72 -5.59 -1.81
C LEU A 273 1.26 -5.76 -3.24
N SER A 274 2.27 -4.98 -3.63
CA SER A 274 2.93 -5.08 -4.94
C SER A 274 4.08 -6.09 -4.96
N THR A 275 4.48 -6.66 -3.80
CA THR A 275 5.58 -7.62 -3.74
C THR A 275 5.19 -8.90 -4.45
N GLU A 276 5.88 -9.22 -5.53
CA GLU A 276 5.71 -10.51 -6.20
C GLU A 276 6.15 -11.65 -5.27
N PHE A 277 5.27 -12.61 -5.06
CA PHE A 277 5.63 -13.89 -4.49
C PHE A 277 6.37 -14.68 -5.58
N SER A 278 7.67 -14.42 -5.75
CA SER A 278 8.48 -15.25 -6.64
C SER A 278 8.54 -16.65 -6.06
N ARG A 279 8.14 -17.64 -6.83
CA ARG A 279 8.32 -19.06 -6.44
C ARG A 279 9.79 -19.25 -6.11
N SER A 280 10.09 -19.62 -4.86
CA SER A 280 11.45 -19.91 -4.44
C SER A 280 11.95 -21.20 -5.09
N ALA A 281 11.05 -22.10 -5.55
CA ALA A 281 11.38 -23.24 -6.40
C ALA A 281 10.51 -23.22 -7.67
N VAL A 282 11.16 -23.42 -8.82
CA VAL A 282 10.53 -23.51 -10.14
C VAL A 282 10.79 -24.89 -10.70
N GLN A 283 9.73 -25.63 -11.04
CA GLN A 283 9.87 -26.89 -11.80
C GLN A 283 10.16 -26.53 -13.27
N LEU A 284 11.20 -27.15 -13.81
CA LEU A 284 11.65 -26.93 -15.17
C LEU A 284 11.28 -28.16 -15.99
N GLU A 285 10.50 -27.96 -17.05
CA GLU A 285 10.04 -29.05 -17.91
C GLU A 285 11.22 -29.79 -18.56
N LEU A 286 11.28 -31.13 -18.40
CA LEU A 286 12.21 -32.05 -19.07
C LEU A 286 11.49 -32.74 -20.22
N LYS A 287 11.82 -32.39 -21.45
CA LYS A 287 11.28 -33.03 -22.67
C LYS A 287 12.20 -34.11 -23.15
N LEU A 288 11.67 -35.33 -23.29
CA LEU A 288 12.36 -36.43 -23.93
C LEU A 288 12.47 -36.16 -25.43
N ILE A 289 13.70 -36.12 -25.96
CA ILE A 289 13.97 -35.86 -27.38
C ILE A 289 14.27 -37.18 -28.10
N GLN A 290 15.05 -38.07 -27.46
CA GLN A 290 15.35 -39.43 -27.93
C GLN A 290 15.67 -40.30 -26.72
N PRO A 291 15.73 -41.66 -26.86
CA PRO A 291 15.98 -42.51 -25.73
C PRO A 291 17.19 -42.11 -24.90
N GLY A 292 16.95 -41.83 -23.60
CA GLY A 292 17.94 -41.36 -22.66
C GLY A 292 18.34 -39.89 -22.74
N ALA A 293 17.89 -39.12 -23.76
CA ALA A 293 18.22 -37.72 -23.92
C ALA A 293 17.02 -36.77 -23.67
N TYR A 294 17.22 -35.82 -22.79
CA TYR A 294 16.21 -34.87 -22.34
C TYR A 294 16.72 -33.45 -22.53
N VAL A 295 15.80 -32.52 -22.73
CA VAL A 295 16.09 -31.08 -22.88
C VAL A 295 15.14 -30.27 -22.02
N SER A 296 15.67 -29.29 -21.33
CA SER A 296 14.90 -28.26 -20.62
C SER A 296 15.19 -26.89 -21.20
N THR A 297 14.15 -26.23 -21.72
CA THR A 297 14.23 -24.85 -22.20
C THR A 297 13.92 -23.91 -21.06
N ILE A 298 14.91 -23.15 -20.60
CA ILE A 298 14.80 -22.25 -19.47
C ILE A 298 14.68 -20.82 -20.02
N THR A 299 13.47 -20.26 -19.95
CA THR A 299 13.15 -18.91 -20.49
C THR A 299 13.73 -17.80 -19.60
N ASP A 300 13.67 -17.98 -18.27
CA ASP A 300 14.26 -17.06 -17.31
C ASP A 300 15.73 -17.36 -17.10
N ARG A 301 16.58 -16.66 -17.82
CA ARG A 301 18.04 -16.86 -17.77
C ARG A 301 18.66 -16.48 -16.42
N GLY A 302 18.02 -15.60 -15.65
CA GLY A 302 18.47 -15.24 -14.29
C GLY A 302 18.51 -16.43 -13.34
N LEU A 303 17.80 -17.52 -13.63
CA LEU A 303 17.84 -18.75 -12.84
C LEU A 303 19.22 -19.40 -12.85
N TYR A 304 19.97 -19.31 -13.93
CA TYR A 304 21.33 -19.88 -13.98
C TYR A 304 22.32 -19.15 -13.05
N ASP A 305 22.11 -17.86 -12.84
CA ASP A 305 22.98 -17.02 -11.99
C ASP A 305 22.58 -17.06 -10.51
N GLN A 306 21.28 -17.17 -10.23
CA GLN A 306 20.71 -17.01 -8.88
C GLN A 306 20.19 -18.31 -8.28
N GLY A 307 19.92 -19.33 -9.11
CA GLY A 307 19.29 -20.58 -8.68
C GLY A 307 20.26 -21.69 -8.27
N ARG A 308 19.81 -22.62 -7.43
CA ARG A 308 20.42 -23.95 -7.20
C ARG A 308 19.54 -24.96 -7.91
N PHE A 309 20.14 -25.85 -8.68
CA PHE A 309 19.40 -26.81 -9.50
C PHE A 309 19.42 -28.19 -8.86
N TYR A 310 18.27 -28.84 -8.86
CA TYR A 310 18.07 -30.17 -8.29
C TYR A 310 17.38 -31.08 -9.32
N LEU A 311 17.89 -32.30 -9.47
CA LEU A 311 17.27 -33.35 -10.25
C LEU A 311 16.67 -34.40 -9.29
N ALA A 312 15.35 -34.56 -9.33
CA ALA A 312 14.62 -35.59 -8.63
C ALA A 312 14.44 -36.78 -9.57
N VAL A 313 14.77 -37.98 -9.12
CA VAL A 313 14.74 -39.21 -9.96
C VAL A 313 14.04 -40.33 -9.22
N SER A 314 13.10 -40.98 -9.88
CA SER A 314 12.43 -42.20 -9.42
C SER A 314 12.56 -43.27 -10.48
N THR A 315 12.78 -44.54 -10.05
CA THR A 315 12.87 -45.70 -10.89
C THR A 315 12.59 -46.96 -10.03
N ARG A 316 12.38 -48.11 -10.66
CA ARG A 316 12.23 -49.41 -9.91
C ARG A 316 13.50 -49.88 -9.22
N ARG A 317 14.67 -49.28 -9.50
CA ARG A 317 15.90 -49.66 -8.82
C ARG A 317 15.91 -49.19 -7.36
N PRO A 318 16.60 -49.92 -6.44
CA PRO A 318 16.77 -49.47 -5.06
C PRO A 318 17.40 -48.04 -4.98
N ALA A 319 16.92 -47.22 -4.07
CA ALA A 319 17.38 -45.83 -3.93
C ALA A 319 18.90 -45.70 -3.75
N GLU A 320 19.55 -46.60 -3.02
CA GLU A 320 21.00 -46.62 -2.83
C GLU A 320 21.77 -46.87 -4.13
N ASP A 321 21.24 -47.76 -4.99
CA ASP A 321 21.85 -48.01 -6.30
C ASP A 321 21.70 -46.81 -7.21
N VAL A 322 20.55 -46.12 -7.17
CA VAL A 322 20.33 -44.87 -7.90
C VAL A 322 21.31 -43.78 -7.43
N ARG A 323 21.48 -43.60 -6.12
CA ARG A 323 22.42 -42.61 -5.55
C ARG A 323 23.86 -42.86 -6.02
N ARG A 324 24.28 -44.09 -6.08
CA ARG A 324 25.64 -44.47 -6.45
C ARG A 324 25.89 -44.46 -7.95
N ALA A 325 24.95 -45.01 -8.73
CA ALA A 325 25.18 -45.27 -10.16
C ALA A 325 24.78 -44.06 -11.06
N LEU A 326 23.70 -43.37 -10.73
CA LEU A 326 23.15 -42.33 -11.63
C LEU A 326 24.15 -41.21 -11.96
N PRO A 327 24.93 -40.64 -11.00
CA PRO A 327 25.88 -39.59 -11.30
C PRO A 327 26.95 -39.96 -12.33
N SER A 328 27.37 -41.23 -12.34
CA SER A 328 28.43 -41.72 -13.26
C SER A 328 27.94 -41.95 -14.69
N VAL A 329 26.64 -42.17 -14.89
CA VAL A 329 26.03 -42.46 -16.21
C VAL A 329 25.25 -41.29 -16.75
N THR A 330 25.11 -40.19 -15.98
CA THR A 330 24.40 -39.01 -16.38
C THR A 330 25.37 -37.96 -16.89
N LYS A 331 25.00 -37.30 -17.99
CA LYS A 331 25.73 -36.17 -18.58
C LYS A 331 24.83 -34.98 -18.65
N ILE A 332 25.30 -33.86 -18.12
CA ILE A 332 24.53 -32.57 -18.10
C ILE A 332 25.40 -31.48 -18.68
N GLY A 333 24.84 -30.70 -19.57
CA GLY A 333 25.55 -29.56 -20.19
C GLY A 333 24.65 -28.75 -21.11
N ALA A 334 25.22 -27.73 -21.73
CA ALA A 334 24.54 -26.97 -22.74
C ALA A 334 24.09 -27.90 -23.90
N VAL A 335 22.86 -27.76 -24.38
CA VAL A 335 22.33 -28.63 -25.46
C VAL A 335 23.24 -28.65 -26.67
N THR A 336 23.92 -27.55 -26.99
CA THR A 336 24.90 -27.41 -28.10
C THR A 336 26.15 -28.26 -27.89
N LYS A 337 26.51 -28.62 -26.67
CA LYS A 337 27.68 -29.43 -26.33
C LYS A 337 27.35 -30.92 -26.04
N MET A 338 26.07 -31.30 -25.98
CA MET A 338 25.65 -32.64 -25.58
C MET A 338 26.22 -33.74 -26.47
N GLN A 339 26.29 -33.53 -27.79
CA GLN A 339 26.87 -34.51 -28.71
C GLN A 339 28.35 -34.76 -28.38
N GLN A 340 29.14 -33.74 -28.10
CA GLN A 340 30.53 -33.84 -27.69
C GLN A 340 30.67 -34.59 -26.34
N LEU A 341 29.85 -34.21 -25.36
CA LEU A 341 29.88 -34.88 -24.03
C LEU A 341 29.58 -36.38 -24.11
N VAL A 342 28.65 -36.75 -24.99
CA VAL A 342 28.30 -38.19 -25.18
C VAL A 342 29.39 -38.93 -25.93
N GLN A 343 29.90 -38.41 -27.04
CA GLN A 343 30.91 -39.03 -27.90
C GLN A 343 32.29 -39.17 -27.22
N ALA A 344 32.70 -38.12 -26.46
CA ALA A 344 33.99 -38.11 -25.75
C ALA A 344 33.90 -38.71 -24.35
N ALA A 345 32.74 -39.27 -23.96
CA ALA A 345 32.47 -39.82 -22.63
C ALA A 345 32.78 -38.85 -21.46
N LEU A 346 32.68 -37.53 -21.67
CA LEU A 346 32.88 -36.51 -20.66
C LEU A 346 31.68 -36.38 -19.71
N PRO A 347 31.87 -36.15 -18.42
CA PRO A 347 30.78 -36.13 -17.44
C PRO A 347 29.86 -34.86 -17.58
N GLY A 348 30.41 -33.72 -18.06
CA GLY A 348 29.69 -32.44 -18.00
C GLY A 348 29.54 -31.96 -16.56
N VAL A 349 28.46 -31.22 -16.27
CA VAL A 349 28.15 -30.71 -14.94
C VAL A 349 27.81 -31.88 -13.99
N PRO A 350 28.57 -32.07 -12.88
CA PRO A 350 28.38 -33.18 -11.97
C PRO A 350 27.07 -33.10 -11.18
N LEU A 351 26.57 -34.31 -10.81
CA LEU A 351 25.47 -34.51 -9.87
C LEU A 351 25.99 -34.98 -8.52
N SER A 352 25.56 -34.33 -7.45
CA SER A 352 25.83 -34.74 -6.07
C SER A 352 24.56 -35.20 -5.38
N ALA A 353 24.50 -36.42 -4.88
CA ALA A 353 23.34 -36.93 -4.16
C ALA A 353 23.14 -36.15 -2.86
N VAL A 354 21.91 -35.74 -2.59
CA VAL A 354 21.52 -35.09 -1.35
C VAL A 354 20.60 -35.99 -0.52
N ALA A 355 20.72 -35.95 0.81
CA ALA A 355 19.95 -36.81 1.71
C ALA A 355 18.44 -36.49 1.65
N ALA A 356 18.10 -35.17 1.49
CA ALA A 356 16.75 -34.68 1.32
C ALA A 356 16.78 -33.46 0.41
N PRO A 357 15.70 -33.18 -0.33
CA PRO A 357 15.59 -31.95 -1.10
C PRO A 357 15.53 -30.74 -0.16
N PRO A 358 15.87 -29.54 -0.65
CA PRO A 358 15.67 -28.32 0.12
C PRO A 358 14.16 -28.11 0.42
N PRO A 359 13.79 -27.38 1.50
CA PRO A 359 12.41 -27.28 1.97
C PRO A 359 11.44 -26.65 0.95
N GLN A 360 11.96 -25.97 -0.06
CA GLN A 360 11.19 -25.40 -1.17
C GLN A 360 10.70 -26.44 -2.17
N ILE A 361 11.31 -27.64 -2.19
CA ILE A 361 10.91 -28.75 -3.04
C ILE A 361 10.22 -29.80 -2.16
N ARG A 362 9.00 -30.20 -2.55
CA ARG A 362 8.30 -31.29 -1.84
C ARG A 362 9.08 -32.61 -1.97
N ALA A 363 9.39 -33.21 -0.82
CA ALA A 363 9.96 -34.55 -0.83
C ALA A 363 8.89 -35.56 -1.24
N MET A 364 9.15 -36.34 -2.33
CA MET A 364 8.26 -37.35 -2.83
C MET A 364 8.78 -38.75 -2.44
N ALA A 365 7.87 -39.64 -2.06
CA ALA A 365 8.23 -41.00 -1.73
C ALA A 365 8.78 -41.73 -2.97
N GLY A 366 9.89 -42.42 -2.83
CA GLY A 366 10.53 -43.17 -3.94
C GLY A 366 11.44 -42.33 -4.84
N TYR A 367 11.58 -41.05 -4.58
CA TYR A 367 12.51 -40.16 -5.33
C TYR A 367 13.85 -40.03 -4.62
N VAL A 368 14.92 -40.01 -5.39
CA VAL A 368 16.29 -39.69 -5.00
C VAL A 368 16.61 -38.33 -5.58
N TYR A 369 17.23 -37.43 -4.78
CA TYR A 369 17.52 -36.07 -5.15
C TYR A 369 19.00 -35.83 -5.35
N PHE A 370 19.35 -35.07 -6.38
CA PHE A 370 20.72 -34.69 -6.73
C PHE A 370 20.81 -33.21 -6.95
N GLU A 371 21.87 -32.60 -6.44
CA GLU A 371 22.18 -31.20 -6.73
C GLU A 371 23.18 -31.11 -7.90
N LEU A 372 22.98 -30.18 -8.81
CA LEU A 372 23.88 -29.88 -9.92
C LEU A 372 24.99 -28.93 -9.42
N ASP A 373 26.27 -29.28 -9.73
CA ASP A 373 27.43 -28.49 -9.34
C ASP A 373 27.57 -27.24 -10.21
N ARG A 374 27.19 -26.09 -9.65
CA ARG A 374 27.30 -24.77 -10.30
C ARG A 374 28.73 -24.23 -10.39
N SER A 375 29.66 -24.80 -9.63
CA SER A 375 31.07 -24.39 -9.66
C SER A 375 31.83 -24.97 -10.86
N HIS A 376 31.24 -25.95 -11.54
CA HIS A 376 31.87 -26.57 -12.70
C HIS A 376 32.07 -25.57 -13.86
N PRO A 377 33.20 -25.58 -14.56
CA PRO A 377 33.49 -24.64 -15.64
C PRO A 377 32.42 -24.60 -16.74
N ASP A 378 31.83 -25.78 -17.09
CA ASP A 378 30.79 -25.89 -18.13
C ASP A 378 29.47 -25.22 -17.73
N TRP A 379 29.28 -24.83 -16.45
CA TRP A 379 28.11 -24.08 -16.02
C TRP A 379 27.93 -22.76 -16.79
N LYS A 380 29.04 -22.10 -17.15
CA LYS A 380 29.05 -20.83 -17.89
C LYS A 380 28.41 -20.95 -19.27
N ASP A 381 28.41 -22.13 -19.86
CA ASP A 381 27.86 -22.37 -21.20
C ASP A 381 26.32 -22.23 -21.22
N PHE A 382 25.66 -22.42 -20.08
CA PHE A 382 24.20 -22.26 -19.98
C PHE A 382 23.77 -20.81 -20.18
N ALA A 383 24.62 -19.82 -19.92
CA ALA A 383 24.29 -18.41 -20.12
C ALA A 383 23.96 -18.09 -21.59
N THR A 384 24.59 -18.79 -22.52
CA THR A 384 24.42 -18.55 -23.99
C THR A 384 23.67 -19.67 -24.70
N ALA A 385 23.53 -20.84 -24.09
CA ALA A 385 22.87 -21.99 -24.71
C ALA A 385 21.34 -21.82 -24.77
N PRO A 386 20.65 -22.29 -25.82
CA PRO A 386 19.19 -22.22 -25.92
C PRO A 386 18.48 -23.09 -24.87
N ALA A 387 19.12 -24.16 -24.37
CA ALA A 387 18.55 -25.07 -23.41
C ALA A 387 19.62 -25.88 -22.64
N LEU A 388 19.24 -26.42 -21.50
CA LEU A 388 19.98 -27.43 -20.75
C LEU A 388 19.68 -28.81 -21.36
N GLY A 389 20.74 -29.57 -21.67
CA GLY A 389 20.66 -30.96 -22.10
C GLY A 389 21.03 -31.93 -20.96
N LEU A 390 20.34 -33.04 -20.90
CA LEU A 390 20.58 -34.12 -19.97
C LEU A 390 20.55 -35.43 -20.73
N TYR A 391 21.56 -36.29 -20.54
CA TYR A 391 21.62 -37.62 -21.11
C TYR A 391 21.92 -38.64 -20.03
N ILE A 392 21.16 -39.76 -20.00
CA ILE A 392 21.34 -40.88 -19.07
C ILE A 392 21.60 -42.11 -19.89
N ALA A 393 22.76 -42.74 -19.66
CA ALA A 393 23.13 -44.00 -20.31
C ALA A 393 22.54 -45.20 -19.56
N GLY A 394 22.22 -46.27 -20.34
CA GLY A 394 21.71 -47.53 -19.80
C GLY A 394 20.20 -47.55 -19.64
N GLU A 395 19.68 -48.73 -19.20
CA GLU A 395 18.25 -48.93 -18.97
C GLU A 395 17.86 -48.61 -17.53
N TRP A 396 16.87 -47.77 -17.36
CA TRP A 396 16.31 -47.35 -16.07
C TRP A 396 14.80 -47.64 -16.08
N PRO A 397 14.36 -48.79 -15.57
CA PRO A 397 12.94 -49.19 -15.61
C PRO A 397 12.05 -48.16 -14.86
N ASP A 398 10.97 -47.70 -15.52
CA ASP A 398 10.02 -46.72 -15.01
C ASP A 398 10.69 -45.42 -14.56
N LEU A 399 11.65 -44.91 -15.36
CA LEU A 399 12.36 -43.67 -15.06
C LEU A 399 11.40 -42.48 -15.10
N ALA A 400 11.23 -41.83 -13.97
CA ALA A 400 10.57 -40.52 -13.85
C ALA A 400 11.57 -39.49 -13.31
N MET A 401 11.57 -38.30 -13.89
CA MET A 401 12.51 -37.24 -13.52
C MET A 401 11.83 -35.89 -13.50
N GLU A 402 12.25 -35.09 -12.52
CA GLU A 402 11.87 -33.69 -12.42
C GLU A 402 13.10 -32.81 -12.19
N LEU A 403 13.22 -31.76 -12.96
CA LEU A 403 14.27 -30.76 -12.77
C LEU A 403 13.69 -29.55 -12.05
N TRP A 404 14.34 -29.13 -10.98
CA TRP A 404 13.93 -28.02 -10.14
C TRP A 404 15.03 -26.97 -10.02
N CYS A 405 14.64 -25.70 -10.02
CA CYS A 405 15.53 -24.59 -9.68
C CYS A 405 15.01 -23.89 -8.44
N VAL A 406 15.82 -23.82 -7.39
CA VAL A 406 15.54 -23.06 -6.16
C VAL A 406 16.28 -21.75 -6.21
N ARG A 407 15.55 -20.63 -6.22
CA ARG A 407 16.13 -19.28 -6.19
C ARG A 407 16.82 -19.04 -4.85
N ARG A 408 18.00 -18.43 -4.87
CA ARG A 408 18.63 -17.95 -3.64
C ARG A 408 17.82 -16.76 -3.13
N THR A 409 17.25 -16.89 -1.96
CA THR A 409 16.72 -15.72 -1.25
C THR A 409 17.90 -14.81 -0.95
N SER A 410 17.95 -13.64 -1.53
CA SER A 410 18.92 -12.60 -1.15
C SER A 410 18.75 -12.36 0.35
N ARG A 411 19.82 -12.57 1.10
CA ARG A 411 19.91 -12.19 2.52
C ARG A 411 19.93 -10.68 2.66
#